data_4c2611efe47a17c01c075ca53c67cbec
#
_entry.id   4c2611efe47a17c01c075ca53c67cbec
#
_cell.length_a   1.000
_cell.length_b   1.000
_cell.length_c   1.000
_cell.angle_alpha   90.00
_cell.angle_beta   90.00
_cell.angle_gamma   90.00
#
_symmetry.space_group_name_H-M   'P 1'
#
loop_
_entity.id
_entity.type
_entity.pdbx_description
1 polymer ?
#
loop_
_entity_poly.entity_id
_entity_poly.type
_entity_poly.pdbx_seq_one_letter_code
_entity_poly.pdbx_strand_id
1 'polypeptide(L)'
;MLVESDATAVTQVPQTQPALALPARPRRPLSSWQLFRTFPDNAVAACDEELFEELLVERRFFWGRLFVVSDPDAIHRILVENVDNYIRIPPVRRAFTFTSGSGMNHLEGEEWWRHRRTINPALDYRALLPDLPELIRLSEDMAAHLAALPPGQEFPIGRTLTHLLTRTTGRVFAGEDRRIDKLLLRLGRFPENYGMLDVLPLPPSLHFIDRYRRARAGLGEYYALLDELFAERRSATYAGGKDLLWRMATARDRETGRELGAAELRDEVLTLAAGAQAPLRAMTWGWYLLAQFPAAEERLHAELDAVLGARSPTPEDFPRLVYLRRFIDETMRLYPPLPVMLRTAVADDKTCGRHIPKGSFIAIMPWVVHRHRKLWRDPERFDPDRFAPDRIAARSRYAYIPFGVGPRVCVAASLAMAEIQIAIAVLAQRLRFHLVPGQTIEPTAWSTLRPRHDIQMTVEPRSPDAVAAGC
;
A
#
# COMPACT_ATOMS: atom_id res chain seq x y z
N MET A 1 12.78 -1.60 -64.56
CA MET A 1 11.48 -2.09 -64.02
C MET A 1 11.66 -2.23 -62.55
N LEU A 2 11.30 -1.20 -61.82
CA LEU A 2 11.32 -1.17 -60.36
C LEU A 2 9.94 -1.55 -59.87
N VAL A 3 9.87 -2.56 -59.01
CA VAL A 3 8.64 -2.99 -58.33
C VAL A 3 8.59 -2.22 -57.02
N GLU A 4 7.69 -1.26 -56.92
CA GLU A 4 7.34 -0.62 -55.65
C GLU A 4 6.56 -1.59 -54.80
N SER A 5 7.05 -1.84 -53.58
CA SER A 5 6.32 -2.58 -52.56
C SER A 5 5.52 -1.57 -51.73
N ASP A 6 4.22 -1.58 -51.93
CA ASP A 6 3.24 -0.85 -51.12
C ASP A 6 3.23 -1.44 -49.68
N ALA A 7 3.86 -0.73 -48.78
CA ALA A 7 3.72 -0.97 -47.34
C ALA A 7 2.47 -0.22 -46.86
N THR A 8 1.34 -0.89 -46.81
CA THR A 8 0.12 -0.41 -46.18
C THR A 8 0.36 -0.20 -44.69
N ALA A 9 0.70 1.02 -44.31
CA ALA A 9 0.71 1.48 -42.93
C ALA A 9 -0.74 1.47 -42.41
N VAL A 10 -1.07 0.44 -41.63
CA VAL A 10 -2.32 0.42 -40.85
C VAL A 10 -2.19 1.56 -39.80
N THR A 11 -2.85 2.67 -40.09
CA THR A 11 -3.03 3.78 -39.16
C THR A 11 -3.91 3.29 -38.01
N GLN A 12 -3.32 2.85 -36.90
CA GLN A 12 -4.08 2.56 -35.68
C GLN A 12 -4.72 3.88 -35.21
N VAL A 13 -6.03 3.99 -35.34
CA VAL A 13 -6.84 5.01 -34.69
C VAL A 13 -6.55 4.92 -33.17
N PRO A 14 -6.14 6.00 -32.52
CA PRO A 14 -5.91 5.96 -31.07
C PRO A 14 -7.24 5.60 -30.39
N GLN A 15 -7.37 4.38 -29.90
CA GLN A 15 -8.48 4.03 -29.03
C GLN A 15 -8.34 4.89 -27.78
N THR A 16 -9.30 5.78 -27.56
CA THR A 16 -9.37 6.59 -26.34
C THR A 16 -9.55 5.64 -25.16
N GLN A 17 -8.53 5.57 -24.32
CA GLN A 17 -8.61 4.73 -23.10
C GLN A 17 -9.75 5.20 -22.20
N PRO A 18 -10.40 4.29 -21.43
CA PRO A 18 -11.35 4.65 -20.42
C PRO A 18 -10.74 5.66 -19.42
N ALA A 19 -11.57 6.61 -18.99
CA ALA A 19 -11.13 7.59 -18.00
C ALA A 19 -10.85 6.93 -16.64
N LEU A 20 -9.73 7.29 -16.03
CA LEU A 20 -9.41 6.85 -14.67
C LEU A 20 -10.31 7.55 -13.63
N ALA A 21 -10.62 6.87 -12.55
CA ALA A 21 -11.23 7.48 -11.39
C ALA A 21 -10.22 8.45 -10.73
N LEU A 22 -10.50 9.74 -10.81
CA LEU A 22 -9.66 10.80 -10.24
C LEU A 22 -10.53 11.81 -9.47
N PRO A 23 -10.05 12.38 -8.36
CA PRO A 23 -10.73 13.49 -7.73
C PRO A 23 -10.58 14.75 -8.59
N ALA A 24 -11.55 15.64 -8.49
CA ALA A 24 -11.45 16.96 -9.10
C ALA A 24 -10.23 17.71 -8.53
N ARG A 25 -9.37 18.24 -9.40
CA ARG A 25 -8.19 19.01 -9.01
C ARG A 25 -8.48 20.49 -8.90
N PRO A 26 -8.10 21.14 -7.80
CA PRO A 26 -8.13 22.60 -7.73
C PRO A 26 -7.16 23.20 -8.79
N ARG A 27 -7.67 24.17 -9.56
CA ARG A 27 -6.84 24.89 -10.54
C ARG A 27 -5.85 25.86 -9.88
N ARG A 28 -6.12 26.26 -8.65
CA ARG A 28 -5.30 27.18 -7.84
C ARG A 28 -5.06 26.58 -6.46
N PRO A 29 -3.97 26.94 -5.80
CA PRO A 29 -3.70 26.52 -4.44
C PRO A 29 -4.88 26.81 -3.50
N LEU A 30 -5.21 25.83 -2.66
CA LEU A 30 -6.23 25.99 -1.64
C LEU A 30 -5.75 26.97 -0.57
N SER A 31 -6.63 27.86 -0.10
CA SER A 31 -6.37 28.65 1.10
C SER A 31 -6.17 27.78 2.33
N SER A 32 -5.53 28.32 3.39
CA SER A 32 -5.30 27.57 4.64
C SER A 32 -6.60 26.96 5.20
N TRP A 33 -7.72 27.68 5.10
CA TRP A 33 -9.01 27.20 5.56
C TRP A 33 -9.58 26.08 4.67
N GLN A 34 -9.47 26.22 3.37
CA GLN A 34 -9.91 25.20 2.41
C GLN A 34 -9.07 23.91 2.59
N LEU A 35 -7.75 24.05 2.72
CA LEU A 35 -6.87 22.91 2.98
C LEU A 35 -7.23 22.21 4.29
N PHE A 36 -7.47 22.98 5.36
CA PHE A 36 -7.89 22.45 6.65
C PHE A 36 -9.19 21.62 6.58
N ARG A 37 -10.12 22.00 5.71
CA ARG A 37 -11.37 21.26 5.51
C ARG A 37 -11.22 20.08 4.56
N THR A 38 -10.47 20.24 3.48
CA THR A 38 -10.38 19.24 2.40
C THR A 38 -9.42 18.11 2.73
N PHE A 39 -8.25 18.42 3.30
CA PHE A 39 -7.20 17.45 3.53
C PHE A 39 -7.62 16.27 4.44
N PRO A 40 -8.39 16.45 5.51
CA PRO A 40 -8.86 15.34 6.34
C PRO A 40 -9.92 14.47 5.69
N ASP A 41 -10.74 15.04 4.79
CA ASP A 41 -11.72 14.27 4.04
C ASP A 41 -11.05 13.53 2.87
N ASN A 42 -10.22 14.25 2.12
CA ASN A 42 -9.55 13.70 0.95
C ASN A 42 -8.23 14.44 0.64
N ALA A 43 -7.12 13.92 1.15
CA ALA A 43 -5.80 14.53 0.96
C ALA A 43 -5.39 14.64 -0.52
N VAL A 44 -5.84 13.70 -1.37
CA VAL A 44 -5.49 13.73 -2.81
C VAL A 44 -6.33 14.74 -3.59
N ALA A 45 -7.52 15.07 -3.13
CA ALA A 45 -8.33 16.16 -3.70
C ALA A 45 -7.80 17.56 -3.33
N ALA A 46 -6.92 17.64 -2.34
CA ALA A 46 -6.26 18.90 -1.97
C ALA A 46 -5.06 19.25 -2.88
N CYS A 47 -4.65 18.36 -3.78
CA CYS A 47 -3.51 18.56 -4.68
C CYS A 47 -3.94 19.43 -5.87
N ASP A 48 -3.44 20.66 -5.94
CA ASP A 48 -3.65 21.57 -7.07
C ASP A 48 -2.73 21.24 -8.27
N GLU A 49 -3.01 21.82 -9.44
CA GLU A 49 -2.31 21.54 -10.68
C GLU A 49 -0.81 21.87 -10.62
N GLU A 50 -0.40 22.93 -9.88
CA GLU A 50 1.00 23.33 -9.76
C GLU A 50 1.87 22.21 -9.17
N LEU A 51 1.33 21.39 -8.26
CA LEU A 51 2.05 20.28 -7.65
C LEU A 51 2.47 19.19 -8.66
N PHE A 52 1.75 19.08 -9.79
CA PHE A 52 2.08 18.12 -10.86
C PHE A 52 3.02 18.70 -11.93
N GLU A 53 3.34 19.98 -11.85
CA GLU A 53 4.20 20.69 -12.79
C GLU A 53 5.53 21.14 -12.20
N GLU A 54 5.51 21.52 -10.90
CA GLU A 54 6.69 22.01 -10.20
C GLU A 54 7.25 20.98 -9.22
N LEU A 55 8.54 20.64 -9.38
CA LEU A 55 9.20 19.57 -8.62
C LEU A 55 9.36 19.90 -7.13
N LEU A 56 9.36 21.18 -6.77
CA LEU A 56 9.43 21.65 -5.38
C LEU A 56 8.58 22.90 -5.21
N VAL A 57 7.54 22.79 -4.40
CA VAL A 57 6.58 23.87 -4.15
C VAL A 57 6.59 24.24 -2.68
N GLU A 58 6.78 25.53 -2.38
CA GLU A 58 6.65 26.08 -1.03
C GLU A 58 5.24 26.66 -0.84
N ARG A 59 4.58 26.29 0.28
CA ARG A 59 3.33 26.88 0.75
C ARG A 59 3.52 27.47 2.13
N ARG A 60 2.98 28.65 2.37
CA ARG A 60 3.03 29.33 3.68
C ARG A 60 1.62 29.34 4.27
N PHE A 61 1.54 28.79 5.46
CA PHE A 61 0.32 28.76 6.25
C PHE A 61 0.53 29.51 7.57
N PHE A 62 -0.54 29.82 8.29
CA PHE A 62 -0.43 30.49 9.58
C PHE A 62 0.30 29.60 10.63
N TRP A 63 0.35 28.28 10.42
CA TRP A 63 1.07 27.35 11.30
C TRP A 63 2.50 27.03 10.86
N GLY A 64 2.97 27.57 9.74
CA GLY A 64 4.35 27.34 9.26
C GLY A 64 4.50 27.19 7.76
N ARG A 65 5.65 26.68 7.35
CA ARG A 65 5.98 26.43 5.94
C ARG A 65 5.79 24.95 5.62
N LEU A 66 5.21 24.68 4.47
CA LEU A 66 5.08 23.34 3.90
C LEU A 66 5.83 23.32 2.56
N PHE A 67 6.74 22.38 2.41
CA PHE A 67 7.39 22.07 1.14
C PHE A 67 6.79 20.78 0.59
N VAL A 68 6.17 20.85 -0.60
CA VAL A 68 5.74 19.66 -1.34
C VAL A 68 6.87 19.31 -2.29
N VAL A 69 7.41 18.10 -2.15
CA VAL A 69 8.66 17.68 -2.82
C VAL A 69 8.37 16.52 -3.75
N SER A 70 8.60 16.75 -5.04
CA SER A 70 8.52 15.75 -6.10
C SER A 70 9.85 15.55 -6.84
N ASP A 71 10.84 16.42 -6.56
CA ASP A 71 12.17 16.34 -7.15
C ASP A 71 12.90 15.08 -6.66
N PRO A 72 13.39 14.20 -7.56
CA PRO A 72 14.06 12.95 -7.20
C PRO A 72 15.32 13.15 -6.33
N ASP A 73 16.12 14.19 -6.58
CA ASP A 73 17.33 14.44 -5.80
C ASP A 73 16.99 14.99 -4.40
N ALA A 74 15.94 15.81 -4.31
CA ALA A 74 15.43 16.27 -3.04
C ALA A 74 14.83 15.10 -2.23
N ILE A 75 14.09 14.18 -2.87
CA ILE A 75 13.58 12.96 -2.23
C ILE A 75 14.73 12.11 -1.70
N HIS A 76 15.78 11.92 -2.51
CA HIS A 76 17.00 11.23 -2.08
C HIS A 76 17.62 11.91 -0.87
N ARG A 77 17.84 13.22 -0.95
CA ARG A 77 18.39 14.03 0.15
C ARG A 77 17.62 13.84 1.46
N ILE A 78 16.30 13.97 1.39
CA ILE A 78 15.41 13.97 2.57
C ILE A 78 15.24 12.58 3.16
N LEU A 79 15.06 11.54 2.33
CA LEU A 79 14.70 10.19 2.80
C LEU A 79 15.89 9.24 2.93
N VAL A 80 17.08 9.60 2.40
CA VAL A 80 18.25 8.72 2.39
C VAL A 80 19.46 9.39 3.03
N GLU A 81 19.95 10.51 2.47
CA GLU A 81 21.20 11.13 2.92
C GLU A 81 21.09 11.82 4.28
N ASN A 82 20.02 12.58 4.49
CA ASN A 82 19.81 13.41 5.67
C ASN A 82 18.56 12.99 6.46
N VAL A 83 18.30 11.69 6.51
CA VAL A 83 17.07 11.12 7.10
C VAL A 83 16.84 11.50 8.54
N ASP A 84 17.90 11.69 9.33
CA ASP A 84 17.83 12.05 10.75
C ASP A 84 17.38 13.50 10.95
N ASN A 85 17.57 14.38 9.95
CA ASN A 85 17.04 15.74 9.98
C ASN A 85 15.53 15.79 9.67
N TYR A 86 14.93 14.73 9.13
CA TYR A 86 13.55 14.73 8.68
C TYR A 86 12.70 13.68 9.41
N ILE A 87 12.31 14.06 10.62
CA ILE A 87 11.50 13.19 11.51
C ILE A 87 10.02 13.19 11.12
N ARG A 88 9.27 12.20 11.57
CA ARG A 88 7.81 12.20 11.44
C ARG A 88 7.18 13.35 12.21
N ILE A 89 6.12 13.95 11.68
CA ILE A 89 5.43 15.10 12.28
C ILE A 89 4.97 14.74 13.70
N PRO A 90 5.48 15.43 14.76
CA PRO A 90 5.20 15.05 16.14
C PRO A 90 3.72 14.96 16.52
N PRO A 91 2.81 15.89 16.13
CA PRO A 91 1.37 15.75 16.37
C PRO A 91 0.77 14.49 15.76
N VAL A 92 1.11 14.18 14.49
CA VAL A 92 0.64 12.97 13.80
C VAL A 92 1.15 11.72 14.52
N ARG A 93 2.42 11.70 14.89
CA ARG A 93 3.01 10.62 15.68
C ARG A 93 2.25 10.37 16.97
N ARG A 94 1.94 11.44 17.75
CA ARG A 94 1.17 11.31 19.01
C ARG A 94 -0.22 10.72 18.77
N ALA A 95 -0.94 11.21 17.76
CA ALA A 95 -2.28 10.71 17.45
C ALA A 95 -2.26 9.20 17.17
N PHE A 96 -1.31 8.73 16.35
CA PHE A 96 -1.20 7.32 16.03
C PHE A 96 -0.64 6.45 17.16
N THR A 97 0.21 6.98 18.05
CA THR A 97 0.70 6.24 19.22
C THR A 97 -0.43 5.74 20.14
N PHE A 98 -1.49 6.52 20.28
CA PHE A 98 -2.65 6.09 21.08
C PHE A 98 -3.42 4.89 20.51
N THR A 99 -3.19 4.56 19.25
CA THR A 99 -4.01 3.65 18.48
C THR A 99 -3.27 2.43 17.97
N SER A 100 -1.98 2.59 17.67
CA SER A 100 -1.11 1.52 17.17
C SER A 100 0.15 1.33 18.02
N GLY A 101 0.18 1.87 19.23
CA GLY A 101 1.33 1.77 20.13
C GLY A 101 2.54 2.59 19.68
N SER A 102 3.70 2.30 20.29
CA SER A 102 4.98 2.98 20.03
C SER A 102 5.93 2.11 19.18
N GLY A 103 5.41 1.40 18.19
CA GLY A 103 6.22 0.60 17.28
C GLY A 103 7.01 1.44 16.27
N MET A 104 7.69 0.78 15.33
CA MET A 104 8.60 1.38 14.34
C MET A 104 8.05 2.60 13.59
N ASN A 105 6.73 2.68 13.41
CA ASN A 105 6.13 3.84 12.75
C ASN A 105 6.18 5.12 13.59
N HIS A 106 6.49 5.03 14.88
CA HIS A 106 6.48 6.16 15.82
C HIS A 106 7.83 6.44 16.46
N LEU A 107 8.75 5.48 16.37
CA LEU A 107 10.10 5.60 16.91
C LEU A 107 11.01 6.44 16.01
N GLU A 108 11.99 7.10 16.63
CA GLU A 108 13.05 7.86 15.96
C GLU A 108 14.42 7.50 16.55
N GLY A 109 15.50 7.89 15.89
CA GLY A 109 16.87 7.69 16.34
C GLY A 109 17.23 6.21 16.56
N GLU A 110 18.08 5.95 17.59
CA GLU A 110 18.62 4.60 17.85
C GLU A 110 17.55 3.57 18.24
N GLU A 111 16.48 3.99 18.95
CA GLU A 111 15.37 3.08 19.26
C GLU A 111 14.70 2.55 17.98
N TRP A 112 14.49 3.43 16.99
CA TRP A 112 13.97 3.03 15.70
C TRP A 112 14.91 2.04 15.01
N TRP A 113 16.23 2.31 15.00
CA TRP A 113 17.23 1.43 14.39
C TRP A 113 17.25 0.05 15.05
N ARG A 114 17.20 -0.01 16.38
CA ARG A 114 17.14 -1.26 17.14
C ARG A 114 15.92 -2.09 16.76
N HIS A 115 14.73 -1.51 16.76
CA HIS A 115 13.51 -2.19 16.34
C HIS A 115 13.59 -2.66 14.88
N ARG A 116 14.09 -1.80 14.00
CA ARG A 116 14.25 -2.11 12.57
C ARG A 116 15.18 -3.31 12.35
N ARG A 117 16.35 -3.34 12.99
CA ARG A 117 17.32 -4.44 12.89
C ARG A 117 16.75 -5.74 13.43
N THR A 118 15.94 -5.69 14.48
CA THR A 118 15.33 -6.87 15.11
C THR A 118 14.20 -7.45 14.26
N ILE A 119 13.34 -6.60 13.68
CA ILE A 119 12.11 -7.05 12.98
C ILE A 119 12.36 -7.41 11.51
N ASN A 120 13.26 -6.70 10.81
CA ASN A 120 13.51 -6.92 9.38
C ASN A 120 13.71 -8.41 9.00
N PRO A 121 14.55 -9.19 9.69
CA PRO A 121 14.80 -10.58 9.29
C PRO A 121 13.54 -11.46 9.34
N ALA A 122 12.57 -11.12 10.20
CA ALA A 122 11.33 -11.87 10.33
C ALA A 122 10.37 -11.68 9.15
N LEU A 123 10.56 -10.60 8.37
CA LEU A 123 9.73 -10.20 7.22
C LEU A 123 10.47 -10.30 5.87
N ASP A 124 11.71 -10.79 5.86
CA ASP A 124 12.42 -11.06 4.62
C ASP A 124 11.70 -12.11 3.79
N TYR A 125 11.78 -11.99 2.45
CA TYR A 125 11.12 -12.93 1.52
C TYR A 125 11.44 -14.40 1.83
N ARG A 126 12.69 -14.70 2.17
CA ARG A 126 13.10 -16.08 2.54
C ARG A 126 12.40 -16.59 3.80
N ALA A 127 12.14 -15.72 4.76
CA ALA A 127 11.42 -16.07 5.97
C ALA A 127 9.92 -16.32 5.72
N LEU A 128 9.37 -15.75 4.63
CA LEU A 128 7.98 -15.89 4.23
C LEU A 128 7.72 -17.11 3.32
N LEU A 129 8.75 -17.68 2.69
CA LEU A 129 8.60 -18.81 1.75
C LEU A 129 7.74 -19.97 2.31
N PRO A 130 7.91 -20.39 3.57
CA PRO A 130 7.09 -21.47 4.13
C PRO A 130 5.60 -21.14 4.25
N ASP A 131 5.25 -19.84 4.29
CA ASP A 131 3.86 -19.39 4.44
C ASP A 131 3.14 -19.31 3.07
N LEU A 132 3.87 -19.12 1.95
CA LEU A 132 3.29 -18.85 0.64
C LEU A 132 2.34 -19.95 0.12
N PRO A 133 2.60 -21.27 0.28
CA PRO A 133 1.66 -22.29 -0.16
C PRO A 133 0.28 -22.15 0.49
N GLU A 134 0.24 -21.75 1.76
CA GLU A 134 -1.03 -21.57 2.46
C GLU A 134 -1.75 -20.29 2.00
N LEU A 135 -1.00 -19.21 1.68
CA LEU A 135 -1.58 -18.01 1.07
C LEU A 135 -2.23 -18.33 -0.28
N ILE A 136 -1.58 -19.19 -1.08
CA ILE A 136 -2.12 -19.67 -2.35
C ILE A 136 -3.42 -20.43 -2.09
N ARG A 137 -3.41 -21.41 -1.18
CA ARG A 137 -4.60 -22.21 -0.84
C ARG A 137 -5.78 -21.35 -0.36
N LEU A 138 -5.53 -20.36 0.49
CA LEU A 138 -6.55 -19.43 0.96
C LEU A 138 -7.13 -18.57 -0.17
N SER A 139 -6.29 -18.20 -1.14
CA SER A 139 -6.73 -17.48 -2.33
C SER A 139 -7.57 -18.38 -3.26
N GLU A 140 -7.24 -19.67 -3.35
CA GLU A 140 -8.04 -20.68 -4.06
C GLU A 140 -9.39 -20.91 -3.43
N ASP A 141 -9.46 -21.02 -2.09
CA ASP A 141 -10.71 -21.08 -1.35
C ASP A 141 -11.62 -19.89 -1.66
N MET A 142 -11.04 -18.69 -1.74
CA MET A 142 -11.76 -17.47 -2.11
C MET A 142 -12.23 -17.54 -3.57
N ALA A 143 -11.40 -18.00 -4.49
CA ALA A 143 -11.78 -18.15 -5.89
C ALA A 143 -12.94 -19.14 -6.04
N ALA A 144 -12.89 -20.28 -5.34
CA ALA A 144 -13.97 -21.26 -5.34
C ALA A 144 -15.28 -20.70 -4.73
N HIS A 145 -15.18 -19.93 -3.67
CA HIS A 145 -16.32 -19.23 -3.05
C HIS A 145 -16.97 -18.26 -4.04
N LEU A 146 -16.18 -17.44 -4.72
CA LEU A 146 -16.67 -16.47 -5.69
C LEU A 146 -17.25 -17.15 -6.94
N ALA A 147 -16.63 -18.24 -7.42
CA ALA A 147 -17.14 -19.01 -8.53
C ALA A 147 -18.52 -19.67 -8.26
N ALA A 148 -18.84 -19.91 -6.99
CA ALA A 148 -20.11 -20.48 -6.56
C ALA A 148 -21.24 -19.44 -6.40
N LEU A 149 -20.95 -18.14 -6.56
CA LEU A 149 -21.99 -17.11 -6.52
C LEU A 149 -22.96 -17.26 -7.69
N PRO A 150 -24.24 -16.98 -7.50
CA PRO A 150 -25.21 -16.94 -8.59
C PRO A 150 -24.76 -16.00 -9.71
N PRO A 151 -24.96 -16.33 -10.98
CA PRO A 151 -24.62 -15.46 -12.11
C PRO A 151 -25.23 -14.05 -11.94
N GLY A 152 -24.40 -13.01 -12.10
CA GLY A 152 -24.81 -11.62 -11.96
C GLY A 152 -24.99 -11.14 -10.51
N GLN A 153 -24.69 -11.95 -9.50
CA GLN A 153 -24.73 -11.50 -8.12
C GLN A 153 -23.67 -10.42 -7.88
N GLU A 154 -24.13 -9.26 -7.43
CA GLU A 154 -23.28 -8.14 -7.04
C GLU A 154 -22.66 -8.38 -5.67
N PHE A 155 -21.40 -7.98 -5.51
CA PHE A 155 -20.68 -8.01 -4.22
C PHE A 155 -19.66 -6.89 -4.10
N PRO A 156 -19.40 -6.41 -2.86
CA PRO A 156 -18.39 -5.36 -2.60
C PRO A 156 -16.99 -5.96 -2.59
N ILE A 157 -16.16 -5.62 -3.58
CA ILE A 157 -14.80 -6.20 -3.74
C ILE A 157 -13.89 -5.90 -2.55
N GLY A 158 -13.93 -4.67 -2.00
CA GLY A 158 -13.09 -4.30 -0.86
C GLY A 158 -13.39 -5.13 0.40
N ARG A 159 -14.68 -5.40 0.67
CA ARG A 159 -15.08 -6.29 1.78
C ARG A 159 -14.62 -7.73 1.53
N THR A 160 -14.79 -8.23 0.32
CA THR A 160 -14.36 -9.58 -0.08
C THR A 160 -12.85 -9.75 0.10
N LEU A 161 -12.06 -8.81 -0.42
CA LEU A 161 -10.60 -8.82 -0.25
C LEU A 161 -10.18 -8.61 1.20
N THR A 162 -10.96 -7.89 2.02
CA THR A 162 -10.69 -7.78 3.46
C THR A 162 -10.75 -9.14 4.14
N HIS A 163 -11.72 -9.98 3.78
CA HIS A 163 -11.81 -11.35 4.32
C HIS A 163 -10.60 -12.20 3.89
N LEU A 164 -10.22 -12.15 2.62
CA LEU A 164 -9.04 -12.86 2.13
C LEU A 164 -7.79 -12.42 2.88
N LEU A 165 -7.53 -11.09 2.89
CA LEU A 165 -6.33 -10.52 3.50
C LEU A 165 -6.25 -10.78 5.01
N THR A 166 -7.37 -10.71 5.72
CA THR A 166 -7.39 -11.06 7.15
C THR A 166 -6.94 -12.51 7.38
N ARG A 167 -7.37 -13.43 6.53
CA ARG A 167 -6.97 -14.84 6.63
C ARG A 167 -5.51 -15.07 6.24
N THR A 168 -5.03 -14.47 5.16
CA THR A 168 -3.64 -14.60 4.69
C THR A 168 -2.67 -13.94 5.66
N THR A 169 -2.91 -12.70 6.04
CA THR A 169 -2.09 -12.00 7.05
C THR A 169 -2.13 -12.70 8.40
N GLY A 170 -3.32 -13.14 8.86
CA GLY A 170 -3.48 -13.90 10.10
C GLY A 170 -2.67 -15.18 10.09
N ARG A 171 -2.65 -15.88 8.95
CA ARG A 171 -1.85 -17.10 8.76
C ARG A 171 -0.36 -16.85 8.91
N VAL A 172 0.15 -15.78 8.29
CA VAL A 172 1.57 -15.38 8.42
C VAL A 172 1.89 -14.99 9.85
N PHE A 173 1.00 -14.24 10.51
CA PHE A 173 1.22 -13.74 11.87
C PHE A 173 1.24 -14.86 12.91
N ALA A 174 0.24 -15.72 12.91
CA ALA A 174 -0.02 -16.64 14.01
C ALA A 174 -0.26 -18.11 13.60
N GLY A 175 0.07 -18.48 12.37
CA GLY A 175 -0.11 -19.85 11.89
C GLY A 175 -1.60 -20.25 11.85
N GLU A 176 -1.94 -21.37 12.47
CA GLU A 176 -3.34 -21.85 12.57
C GLU A 176 -4.17 -21.10 13.61
N ASP A 177 -3.54 -20.24 14.40
CA ASP A 177 -4.19 -19.55 15.51
C ASP A 177 -5.04 -18.37 15.03
N ARG A 178 -6.35 -18.59 15.01
CA ARG A 178 -7.33 -17.62 14.52
C ARG A 178 -7.68 -16.49 15.51
N ARG A 179 -7.13 -16.51 16.72
CA ARG A 179 -7.37 -15.44 17.71
C ARG A 179 -6.91 -14.08 17.20
N ILE A 180 -5.85 -14.03 16.35
CA ILE A 180 -5.32 -12.80 15.74
C ILE A 180 -6.27 -12.15 14.72
N ASP A 181 -7.16 -12.90 14.08
CA ASP A 181 -8.04 -12.40 13.01
C ASP A 181 -8.92 -11.24 13.49
N LYS A 182 -9.42 -11.30 14.73
CA LYS A 182 -10.24 -10.22 15.32
C LYS A 182 -9.45 -8.92 15.47
N LEU A 183 -8.17 -9.02 15.83
CA LEU A 183 -7.26 -7.87 15.92
C LEU A 183 -7.05 -7.24 14.55
N LEU A 184 -6.74 -8.06 13.54
CA LEU A 184 -6.52 -7.60 12.16
C LEU A 184 -7.74 -6.89 11.58
N LEU A 185 -8.94 -7.48 11.75
CA LEU A 185 -10.20 -6.87 11.30
C LEU A 185 -10.49 -5.53 11.98
N ARG A 186 -10.20 -5.42 13.27
CA ARG A 186 -10.44 -4.18 14.01
C ARG A 186 -9.46 -3.08 13.62
N LEU A 187 -8.18 -3.40 13.56
CA LEU A 187 -7.14 -2.44 13.17
C LEU A 187 -7.32 -2.00 11.72
N GLY A 188 -7.83 -2.86 10.88
CA GLY A 188 -8.18 -2.53 9.49
C GLY A 188 -9.22 -1.43 9.33
N ARG A 189 -10.14 -1.28 10.28
CA ARG A 189 -11.17 -0.24 10.29
C ARG A 189 -10.73 1.06 10.98
N PHE A 190 -9.56 1.05 11.60
CA PHE A 190 -9.12 2.11 12.48
C PHE A 190 -8.87 3.46 11.78
N PRO A 191 -8.19 3.53 10.61
CA PRO A 191 -7.92 4.79 9.90
C PRO A 191 -9.17 5.55 9.46
N GLU A 192 -10.31 4.88 9.35
CA GLU A 192 -11.57 5.48 8.88
C GLU A 192 -12.22 6.41 9.90
N ASN A 193 -11.77 6.36 11.16
CA ASN A 193 -12.38 7.05 12.30
C ASN A 193 -11.61 8.28 12.80
N TYR A 194 -10.48 8.65 12.17
CA TYR A 194 -9.67 9.81 12.57
C TYR A 194 -9.90 11.01 11.65
N GLY A 195 -9.98 12.20 12.24
CA GLY A 195 -10.07 13.47 11.56
C GLY A 195 -8.90 14.40 11.88
N MET A 196 -8.85 15.58 11.24
CA MET A 196 -7.83 16.59 11.47
C MET A 196 -7.74 17.01 12.95
N LEU A 197 -8.88 17.02 13.66
CA LEU A 197 -8.91 17.34 15.07
C LEU A 197 -8.10 16.35 15.93
N ASP A 198 -7.95 15.11 15.47
CA ASP A 198 -7.19 14.08 16.16
C ASP A 198 -5.66 14.28 16.03
N VAL A 199 -5.22 15.10 15.07
CA VAL A 199 -3.79 15.43 14.85
C VAL A 199 -3.41 16.84 15.29
N LEU A 200 -4.37 17.68 15.70
CA LEU A 200 -4.07 18.99 16.24
C LEU A 200 -3.49 18.89 17.65
N PRO A 201 -2.51 19.74 18.01
CA PRO A 201 -1.96 19.82 19.36
C PRO A 201 -2.93 20.53 20.33
N LEU A 202 -4.17 20.02 20.45
CA LEU A 202 -5.17 20.56 21.36
C LEU A 202 -4.95 20.02 22.79
N PRO A 203 -5.33 20.78 23.83
CA PRO A 203 -5.24 20.32 25.20
C PRO A 203 -6.02 19.01 25.41
N PRO A 204 -5.53 18.08 26.26
CA PRO A 204 -6.17 16.79 26.49
C PRO A 204 -7.62 16.85 27.02
N SER A 205 -8.07 18.04 27.46
CA SER A 205 -9.36 18.24 28.10
C SER A 205 -10.56 18.37 27.17
N LEU A 206 -10.36 18.46 25.85
CA LEU A 206 -11.46 18.69 24.90
C LEU A 206 -11.73 17.44 24.02
N HIS A 207 -12.92 16.90 24.12
CA HIS A 207 -13.59 15.87 23.27
C HIS A 207 -12.83 14.58 22.92
N PHE A 208 -11.50 14.57 22.94
CA PHE A 208 -10.66 13.44 22.53
C PHE A 208 -10.53 12.38 23.60
N ILE A 209 -10.67 12.75 24.87
CA ILE A 209 -10.45 11.85 26.01
C ILE A 209 -11.38 10.64 25.90
N ASP A 210 -12.65 10.82 25.58
CA ASP A 210 -13.61 9.73 25.46
C ASP A 210 -13.35 8.83 24.25
N ARG A 211 -12.95 9.40 23.13
CA ARG A 211 -12.63 8.65 21.92
C ARG A 211 -11.32 7.87 22.10
N TYR A 212 -10.29 8.51 22.65
CA TYR A 212 -9.02 7.85 22.99
C TYR A 212 -9.17 6.84 24.11
N ARG A 213 -9.94 7.14 25.14
CA ARG A 213 -10.23 6.16 26.20
C ARG A 213 -10.93 4.92 25.67
N ARG A 214 -11.92 5.07 24.79
CA ARG A 214 -12.60 3.95 24.13
C ARG A 214 -11.68 3.17 23.20
N ALA A 215 -10.86 3.86 22.41
CA ALA A 215 -9.86 3.20 21.57
C ALA A 215 -8.85 2.42 22.40
N ARG A 216 -8.33 3.02 23.48
CA ARG A 216 -7.35 2.39 24.37
C ARG A 216 -7.95 1.25 25.20
N ALA A 217 -9.15 1.41 25.72
CA ALA A 217 -9.85 0.34 26.43
C ALA A 217 -10.06 -0.88 25.53
N GLY A 218 -10.44 -0.64 24.29
CA GLY A 218 -10.56 -1.70 23.31
C GLY A 218 -9.25 -2.35 22.89
N LEU A 219 -8.09 -1.70 23.07
CA LEU A 219 -6.78 -2.31 22.83
C LEU A 219 -6.33 -3.19 24.02
N GLY A 220 -6.85 -2.96 25.23
CA GLY A 220 -6.48 -3.73 26.40
C GLY A 220 -6.70 -5.24 26.26
N GLU A 221 -7.81 -5.64 25.64
CA GLU A 221 -8.10 -7.06 25.33
C GLU A 221 -7.07 -7.64 24.36
N TYR A 222 -6.63 -6.84 23.37
CA TYR A 222 -5.64 -7.30 22.40
C TYR A 222 -4.24 -7.35 22.98
N TYR A 223 -3.90 -6.46 23.93
CA TYR A 223 -2.64 -6.55 24.65
C TYR A 223 -2.54 -7.83 25.46
N ALA A 224 -3.61 -8.21 26.18
CA ALA A 224 -3.67 -9.48 26.91
C ALA A 224 -3.53 -10.68 25.95
N LEU A 225 -4.24 -10.67 24.82
CA LEU A 225 -4.13 -11.71 23.80
C LEU A 225 -2.70 -11.80 23.24
N LEU A 226 -2.06 -10.68 22.91
CA LEU A 226 -0.70 -10.69 22.38
C LEU A 226 0.32 -11.16 23.40
N ASP A 227 0.15 -10.80 24.69
CA ASP A 227 1.01 -11.31 25.78
C ASP A 227 0.88 -12.84 25.92
N GLU A 228 -0.33 -13.38 25.86
CA GLU A 228 -0.60 -14.82 25.86
C GLU A 228 0.06 -15.50 24.65
N LEU A 229 -0.17 -14.98 23.45
CA LEU A 229 0.41 -15.51 22.22
C LEU A 229 1.95 -15.51 22.23
N PHE A 230 2.58 -14.44 22.73
CA PHE A 230 4.03 -14.38 22.85
C PHE A 230 4.58 -15.30 23.94
N ALA A 231 3.89 -15.43 25.07
CA ALA A 231 4.28 -16.38 26.12
C ALA A 231 4.24 -17.83 25.60
N GLU A 232 3.19 -18.21 24.86
CA GLU A 232 3.08 -19.51 24.21
C GLU A 232 4.28 -19.77 23.26
N ARG A 233 4.62 -18.79 22.40
CA ARG A 233 5.70 -18.95 21.38
C ARG A 233 7.10 -18.97 21.99
N ARG A 234 7.27 -18.41 23.17
CA ARG A 234 8.53 -18.48 23.93
C ARG A 234 8.65 -19.75 24.77
N SER A 235 7.57 -20.50 24.92
CA SER A 235 7.58 -21.75 25.69
C SER A 235 8.44 -22.80 25.00
N ALA A 236 9.23 -23.54 25.78
CA ALA A 236 10.02 -24.69 25.29
C ALA A 236 9.15 -25.82 24.74
N THR A 237 7.87 -25.85 25.10
CA THR A 237 6.89 -26.84 24.63
C THR A 237 6.12 -26.39 23.39
N TYR A 238 6.40 -25.21 22.82
CA TYR A 238 5.72 -24.73 21.63
C TYR A 238 6.06 -25.60 20.42
N ALA A 239 5.09 -26.37 19.97
CA ALA A 239 5.20 -27.29 18.82
C ALA A 239 4.64 -26.67 17.52
N GLY A 240 4.12 -25.44 17.56
CA GLY A 240 3.64 -24.72 16.38
C GLY A 240 4.78 -24.32 15.44
N GLY A 241 4.45 -23.91 14.23
CA GLY A 241 5.40 -23.48 13.23
C GLY A 241 6.14 -22.19 13.60
N LYS A 242 7.14 -21.84 12.82
CA LYS A 242 7.88 -20.57 12.96
C LYS A 242 7.08 -19.40 12.32
N ASP A 243 5.87 -19.15 12.85
CA ASP A 243 5.06 -18.02 12.42
C ASP A 243 5.74 -16.66 12.71
N LEU A 244 5.17 -15.55 12.23
CA LEU A 244 5.76 -14.23 12.41
C LEU A 244 5.88 -13.87 13.90
N LEU A 245 4.87 -14.18 14.73
CA LEU A 245 4.94 -13.93 16.17
C LEU A 245 6.07 -14.69 16.83
N TRP A 246 6.31 -15.95 16.44
CA TRP A 246 7.46 -16.72 16.91
C TRP A 246 8.78 -16.09 16.47
N ARG A 247 8.89 -15.74 15.18
CA ARG A 247 10.09 -15.08 14.62
C ARG A 247 10.39 -13.78 15.36
N MET A 248 9.37 -12.96 15.65
CA MET A 248 9.52 -11.71 16.40
C MET A 248 9.88 -11.95 17.87
N ALA A 249 9.24 -12.92 18.53
CA ALA A 249 9.47 -13.24 19.95
C ALA A 249 10.88 -13.75 20.24
N THR A 250 11.52 -14.37 19.24
CA THR A 250 12.86 -14.98 19.36
C THR A 250 13.96 -14.16 18.67
N ALA A 251 13.58 -13.05 18.01
CA ALA A 251 14.54 -12.22 17.31
C ALA A 251 15.42 -11.41 18.28
N ARG A 252 16.69 -11.26 17.91
CA ARG A 252 17.68 -10.46 18.63
C ARG A 252 18.25 -9.39 17.72
N ASP A 253 18.43 -8.20 18.26
CA ASP A 253 19.21 -7.15 17.60
C ASP A 253 20.64 -7.62 17.36
N ARG A 254 21.11 -7.57 16.13
CA ARG A 254 22.43 -8.09 15.73
C ARG A 254 23.61 -7.32 16.36
N GLU A 255 23.40 -6.05 16.72
CA GLU A 255 24.46 -5.23 17.29
C GLU A 255 24.52 -5.35 18.83
N THR A 256 23.37 -5.37 19.48
CA THR A 256 23.29 -5.34 20.95
C THR A 256 23.02 -6.72 21.56
N GLY A 257 22.60 -7.70 20.79
CA GLY A 257 22.15 -9.02 21.25
C GLY A 257 20.83 -8.99 22.04
N ARG A 258 20.21 -7.81 22.21
CA ARG A 258 18.97 -7.64 23.01
C ARG A 258 17.74 -8.11 22.22
N GLU A 259 16.79 -8.70 22.94
CA GLU A 259 15.45 -8.96 22.47
C GLU A 259 14.55 -7.74 22.65
N LEU A 260 13.42 -7.70 21.94
CA LEU A 260 12.35 -6.77 22.24
C LEU A 260 11.58 -7.21 23.49
N GLY A 261 11.25 -6.26 24.35
CA GLY A 261 10.39 -6.50 25.50
C GLY A 261 8.94 -6.77 25.10
N ALA A 262 8.12 -7.29 26.03
CA ALA A 262 6.73 -7.63 25.76
C ALA A 262 5.92 -6.43 25.23
N ALA A 263 6.08 -5.24 25.80
CA ALA A 263 5.40 -4.03 25.35
C ALA A 263 5.83 -3.63 23.92
N GLU A 264 7.14 -3.70 23.64
CA GLU A 264 7.70 -3.38 22.33
C GLU A 264 7.19 -4.35 21.26
N LEU A 265 7.14 -5.66 21.56
CA LEU A 265 6.60 -6.67 20.66
C LEU A 265 5.11 -6.43 20.34
N ARG A 266 4.30 -6.11 21.36
CA ARG A 266 2.88 -5.74 21.15
C ARG A 266 2.74 -4.55 20.21
N ASP A 267 3.52 -3.51 20.43
CA ASP A 267 3.48 -2.29 19.65
C ASP A 267 3.94 -2.54 18.19
N GLU A 268 4.90 -3.43 17.97
CA GLU A 268 5.30 -3.84 16.62
C GLU A 268 4.22 -4.64 15.90
N VAL A 269 3.55 -5.57 16.58
CA VAL A 269 2.40 -6.30 15.98
C VAL A 269 1.29 -5.35 15.59
N LEU A 270 0.94 -4.38 16.45
CA LEU A 270 -0.06 -3.37 16.13
C LEU A 270 0.35 -2.51 14.92
N THR A 271 1.63 -2.13 14.85
CA THR A 271 2.19 -1.39 13.72
C THR A 271 2.09 -2.17 12.41
N LEU A 272 2.46 -3.45 12.42
CA LEU A 272 2.38 -4.32 11.24
C LEU A 272 0.94 -4.59 10.83
N ALA A 273 0.06 -4.88 11.79
CA ALA A 273 -1.35 -5.12 11.54
C ALA A 273 -2.09 -3.89 10.96
N ALA A 274 -1.74 -2.68 11.43
CA ALA A 274 -2.25 -1.44 10.83
C ALA A 274 -1.76 -1.27 9.37
N GLY A 275 -0.55 -1.74 9.05
CA GLY A 275 0.02 -1.73 7.70
C GLY A 275 -0.67 -2.68 6.71
N ALA A 276 -1.36 -3.71 7.19
CA ALA A 276 -2.04 -4.71 6.36
C ALA A 276 -3.16 -4.13 5.46
N GLN A 277 -3.56 -2.89 5.69
CA GLN A 277 -4.52 -2.21 4.80
C GLN A 277 -3.93 -1.84 3.42
N ALA A 278 -2.63 -1.65 3.31
CA ALA A 278 -2.00 -1.22 2.06
C ALA A 278 -2.14 -2.27 0.92
N PRO A 279 -1.88 -3.57 1.12
CA PRO A 279 -2.15 -4.59 0.12
C PRO A 279 -3.61 -4.63 -0.33
N LEU A 280 -4.56 -4.49 0.61
CA LEU A 280 -5.99 -4.40 0.30
C LEU A 280 -6.28 -3.29 -0.71
N ARG A 281 -5.72 -2.09 -0.48
CA ARG A 281 -5.95 -0.94 -1.38
C ARG A 281 -5.36 -1.19 -2.76
N ALA A 282 -4.14 -1.74 -2.83
CA ALA A 282 -3.52 -2.11 -4.11
C ALA A 282 -4.36 -3.13 -4.88
N MET A 283 -4.85 -4.19 -4.23
CA MET A 283 -5.71 -5.19 -4.86
C MET A 283 -7.06 -4.61 -5.30
N THR A 284 -7.71 -3.79 -4.47
CA THR A 284 -8.99 -3.16 -4.80
C THR A 284 -8.88 -2.30 -6.07
N TRP A 285 -7.84 -1.47 -6.16
CA TRP A 285 -7.58 -0.66 -7.35
C TRP A 285 -7.09 -1.50 -8.53
N GLY A 286 -6.40 -2.60 -8.28
CA GLY A 286 -6.01 -3.57 -9.33
C GLY A 286 -7.24 -4.16 -10.01
N TRP A 287 -8.23 -4.64 -9.26
CA TRP A 287 -9.47 -5.17 -9.83
C TRP A 287 -10.29 -4.12 -10.55
N TYR A 288 -10.33 -2.89 -10.03
CA TYR A 288 -10.92 -1.77 -10.76
C TYR A 288 -10.26 -1.57 -12.13
N LEU A 289 -8.92 -1.56 -12.19
CA LEU A 289 -8.19 -1.36 -13.44
C LEU A 289 -8.36 -2.54 -14.41
N LEU A 290 -8.33 -3.79 -13.95
CA LEU A 290 -8.58 -4.95 -14.83
C LEU A 290 -9.96 -4.87 -15.46
N ALA A 291 -11.00 -4.56 -14.68
CA ALA A 291 -12.36 -4.46 -15.20
C ALA A 291 -12.57 -3.24 -16.13
N GLN A 292 -11.75 -2.18 -15.98
CA GLN A 292 -11.80 -1.00 -16.86
C GLN A 292 -10.98 -1.16 -18.15
N PHE A 293 -9.96 -2.01 -18.14
CA PHE A 293 -9.02 -2.16 -19.26
C PHE A 293 -8.95 -3.63 -19.76
N PRO A 294 -9.95 -4.08 -20.54
CA PRO A 294 -10.02 -5.48 -21.01
C PRO A 294 -8.75 -5.98 -21.69
N ALA A 295 -8.07 -5.14 -22.48
CA ALA A 295 -6.82 -5.51 -23.12
C ALA A 295 -5.69 -5.83 -22.12
N ALA A 296 -5.69 -5.21 -20.94
CA ALA A 296 -4.73 -5.53 -19.88
C ALA A 296 -5.12 -6.82 -19.16
N GLU A 297 -6.42 -7.06 -18.98
CA GLU A 297 -6.93 -8.32 -18.42
C GLU A 297 -6.59 -9.50 -19.33
N GLU A 298 -6.82 -9.37 -20.63
CA GLU A 298 -6.49 -10.40 -21.63
C GLU A 298 -4.99 -10.74 -21.63
N ARG A 299 -4.11 -9.73 -21.56
CA ARG A 299 -2.66 -9.95 -21.46
C ARG A 299 -2.26 -10.65 -20.16
N LEU A 300 -2.89 -10.30 -19.04
CA LEU A 300 -2.67 -10.98 -17.77
C LEU A 300 -3.12 -12.44 -17.85
N HIS A 301 -4.30 -12.69 -18.39
CA HIS A 301 -4.80 -14.04 -18.57
C HIS A 301 -3.90 -14.89 -19.48
N ALA A 302 -3.42 -14.32 -20.60
CA ALA A 302 -2.50 -15.01 -21.50
C ALA A 302 -1.18 -15.37 -20.80
N GLU A 303 -0.63 -14.51 -19.96
CA GLU A 303 0.55 -14.83 -19.17
C GLU A 303 0.28 -15.95 -18.14
N LEU A 304 -0.84 -15.86 -17.41
CA LEU A 304 -1.22 -16.88 -16.43
C LEU A 304 -1.42 -18.25 -17.10
N ASP A 305 -2.06 -18.30 -18.25
CA ASP A 305 -2.26 -19.53 -19.02
C ASP A 305 -0.93 -20.12 -19.51
N ALA A 306 -0.04 -19.27 -20.03
CA ALA A 306 1.27 -19.70 -20.53
C ALA A 306 2.20 -20.20 -19.42
N VAL A 307 2.15 -19.61 -18.23
CA VAL A 307 3.05 -19.96 -17.12
C VAL A 307 2.49 -21.05 -16.23
N LEU A 308 1.20 -20.99 -15.93
CA LEU A 308 0.53 -21.85 -14.96
C LEU A 308 -0.33 -22.94 -15.62
N GLY A 309 -0.96 -22.65 -16.75
CA GLY A 309 -2.01 -23.50 -17.30
C GLY A 309 -3.15 -23.65 -16.29
N ALA A 310 -3.61 -24.88 -16.07
CA ALA A 310 -4.67 -25.18 -15.11
C ALA A 310 -4.17 -25.48 -13.67
N ARG A 311 -2.85 -25.55 -13.45
CA ARG A 311 -2.29 -25.87 -12.15
C ARG A 311 -2.25 -24.66 -11.22
N SER A 312 -2.29 -24.90 -9.92
CA SER A 312 -2.02 -23.88 -8.92
C SER A 312 -0.62 -23.29 -9.06
N PRO A 313 -0.44 -21.97 -8.82
CA PRO A 313 0.89 -21.38 -8.79
C PRO A 313 1.72 -21.94 -7.62
N THR A 314 3.04 -21.90 -7.78
CA THR A 314 4.01 -22.16 -6.72
C THR A 314 4.87 -20.92 -6.50
N PRO A 315 5.61 -20.79 -5.40
CA PRO A 315 6.49 -19.64 -5.16
C PRO A 315 7.47 -19.37 -6.30
N GLU A 316 7.92 -20.43 -7.01
CA GLU A 316 8.89 -20.39 -8.11
C GLU A 316 8.29 -19.79 -9.40
N ASP A 317 6.97 -19.73 -9.52
CA ASP A 317 6.32 -19.17 -10.70
C ASP A 317 6.28 -17.64 -10.70
N PHE A 318 6.20 -17.00 -9.52
CA PHE A 318 6.03 -15.55 -9.42
C PHE A 318 7.10 -14.72 -10.14
N PRO A 319 8.40 -15.10 -10.15
CA PRO A 319 9.40 -14.42 -10.97
C PRO A 319 9.14 -14.50 -12.49
N ARG A 320 8.37 -15.48 -12.95
CA ARG A 320 8.01 -15.68 -14.37
C ARG A 320 6.76 -14.90 -14.78
N LEU A 321 5.93 -14.48 -13.82
CA LEU A 321 4.74 -13.66 -14.03
C LEU A 321 5.13 -12.18 -14.17
N VAL A 322 5.80 -11.87 -15.28
CA VAL A 322 6.43 -10.57 -15.54
C VAL A 322 5.38 -9.48 -15.79
N TYR A 323 4.33 -9.80 -16.55
CA TYR A 323 3.27 -8.84 -16.83
C TYR A 323 2.41 -8.57 -15.58
N LEU A 324 2.10 -9.59 -14.79
CA LEU A 324 1.47 -9.43 -13.48
C LEU A 324 2.23 -8.43 -12.61
N ARG A 325 3.56 -8.56 -12.55
CA ARG A 325 4.38 -7.63 -11.77
C ARG A 325 4.29 -6.20 -12.32
N ARG A 326 4.40 -5.99 -13.63
CA ARG A 326 4.26 -4.68 -14.27
C ARG A 326 2.87 -4.07 -14.04
N PHE A 327 1.82 -4.89 -14.11
CA PHE A 327 0.45 -4.49 -13.82
C PHE A 327 0.30 -3.99 -12.38
N ILE A 328 0.85 -4.71 -11.39
CA ILE A 328 0.81 -4.32 -9.98
C ILE A 328 1.59 -3.01 -9.76
N ASP A 329 2.76 -2.88 -10.36
CA ASP A 329 3.57 -1.66 -10.24
C ASP A 329 2.85 -0.45 -10.84
N GLU A 330 2.20 -0.59 -12.01
CA GLU A 330 1.39 0.48 -12.62
C GLU A 330 0.13 0.80 -11.80
N THR A 331 -0.50 -0.22 -11.21
CA THR A 331 -1.61 -0.01 -10.26
C THR A 331 -1.16 0.85 -9.08
N MET A 332 -0.03 0.52 -8.45
CA MET A 332 0.51 1.28 -7.32
C MET A 332 1.07 2.65 -7.74
N ARG A 333 1.45 2.83 -9.00
CA ARG A 333 1.79 4.14 -9.54
C ARG A 333 0.56 5.04 -9.59
N LEU A 334 -0.53 4.54 -10.19
CA LEU A 334 -1.77 5.29 -10.34
C LEU A 334 -2.54 5.42 -9.03
N TYR A 335 -2.56 4.39 -8.21
CA TYR A 335 -3.30 4.35 -6.95
C TYR A 335 -2.37 3.89 -5.81
N PRO A 336 -1.38 4.72 -5.42
CA PRO A 336 -0.45 4.37 -4.36
C PRO A 336 -1.19 4.18 -3.03
N PRO A 337 -1.08 3.01 -2.38
CA PRO A 337 -1.78 2.75 -1.12
C PRO A 337 -1.51 3.80 -0.03
N LEU A 338 -0.27 4.31 0.01
CA LEU A 338 0.12 5.43 0.87
C LEU A 338 0.38 6.67 0.00
N PRO A 339 -0.62 7.57 -0.16
CA PRO A 339 -0.51 8.69 -1.11
C PRO A 339 0.30 9.87 -0.59
N VAL A 340 0.56 9.95 0.72
CA VAL A 340 1.25 11.08 1.37
C VAL A 340 2.20 10.59 2.44
N MET A 341 3.44 11.07 2.41
CA MET A 341 4.43 10.92 3.46
C MET A 341 4.80 12.30 4.01
N LEU A 342 4.65 12.48 5.32
CA LEU A 342 4.90 13.76 5.99
C LEU A 342 6.14 13.70 6.88
N ARG A 343 6.94 14.79 6.87
CA ARG A 343 8.14 14.97 7.71
C ARG A 343 8.18 16.38 8.28
N THR A 344 9.04 16.57 9.29
CA THR A 344 9.40 17.88 9.84
C THR A 344 10.92 17.98 9.88
N ALA A 345 11.47 19.09 9.38
CA ALA A 345 12.90 19.40 9.50
C ALA A 345 13.24 19.80 10.94
N VAL A 346 14.23 19.14 11.58
CA VAL A 346 14.66 19.44 12.94
C VAL A 346 15.80 20.46 12.99
N ALA A 347 16.48 20.66 11.86
CA ALA A 347 17.49 21.69 11.64
C ALA A 347 17.32 22.28 10.25
N ASP A 348 17.99 23.42 9.99
CA ASP A 348 18.05 24.03 8.66
C ASP A 348 18.72 23.07 7.67
N ASP A 349 18.23 23.03 6.45
CA ASP A 349 18.82 22.28 5.34
C ASP A 349 18.69 23.05 4.02
N LYS A 350 19.36 22.56 2.98
CA LYS A 350 19.26 23.08 1.62
C LYS A 350 19.15 21.94 0.62
N THR A 351 18.12 21.97 -0.22
CA THR A 351 17.95 21.00 -1.31
C THR A 351 17.43 21.71 -2.57
N CYS A 352 17.89 21.29 -3.75
CA CYS A 352 17.51 21.87 -5.05
C CYS A 352 17.59 23.42 -5.07
N GLY A 353 18.62 23.99 -4.46
CA GLY A 353 18.81 25.44 -4.36
C GLY A 353 17.87 26.17 -3.39
N ARG A 354 16.94 25.49 -2.75
CA ARG A 354 16.00 26.06 -1.77
C ARG A 354 16.48 25.83 -0.34
N HIS A 355 16.35 26.84 0.49
CA HIS A 355 16.57 26.76 1.93
C HIS A 355 15.30 26.22 2.59
N ILE A 356 15.46 25.15 3.40
CA ILE A 356 14.43 24.54 4.21
C ILE A 356 14.70 24.88 5.67
N PRO A 357 13.99 25.84 6.26
CA PRO A 357 14.19 26.22 7.64
C PRO A 357 13.79 25.12 8.61
N LYS A 358 14.45 25.06 9.76
CA LYS A 358 14.03 24.27 10.93
C LYS A 358 12.54 24.46 11.21
N GLY A 359 11.83 23.38 11.53
CA GLY A 359 10.39 23.39 11.82
C GLY A 359 9.50 23.36 10.56
N SER A 360 10.09 23.41 9.35
CA SER A 360 9.31 23.26 8.12
C SER A 360 8.69 21.88 8.01
N PHE A 361 7.45 21.83 7.51
CA PHE A 361 6.79 20.58 7.12
C PHE A 361 7.19 20.20 5.70
N ILE A 362 7.41 18.93 5.48
CA ILE A 362 7.75 18.35 4.18
C ILE A 362 6.68 17.32 3.83
N ALA A 363 6.07 17.47 2.67
CA ALA A 363 5.18 16.47 2.09
C ALA A 363 5.85 15.86 0.85
N ILE A 364 6.16 14.58 0.90
CA ILE A 364 6.49 13.76 -0.27
C ILE A 364 5.24 12.95 -0.55
N MET A 365 4.63 13.21 -1.71
CA MET A 365 3.33 12.65 -2.04
C MET A 365 3.48 11.66 -3.20
N PRO A 366 3.52 10.33 -2.96
CA PRO A 366 3.50 9.34 -4.04
C PRO A 366 2.38 9.60 -5.05
N TRP A 367 1.21 10.06 -4.61
CA TRP A 367 0.11 10.47 -5.49
C TRP A 367 0.53 11.51 -6.54
N VAL A 368 1.35 12.49 -6.16
CA VAL A 368 1.85 13.56 -7.04
C VAL A 368 3.11 13.10 -7.79
N VAL A 369 4.10 12.55 -7.07
CA VAL A 369 5.38 12.08 -7.65
C VAL A 369 5.15 11.09 -8.79
N HIS A 370 4.24 10.13 -8.59
CA HIS A 370 3.91 9.11 -9.59
C HIS A 370 3.08 9.62 -10.78
N ARG A 371 2.62 10.87 -10.72
CA ARG A 371 1.86 11.55 -11.80
C ARG A 371 2.52 12.83 -12.28
N HIS A 372 3.71 13.15 -11.77
CA HIS A 372 4.38 14.42 -12.08
C HIS A 372 4.79 14.48 -13.56
N ARG A 373 4.38 15.54 -14.28
CA ARG A 373 4.53 15.68 -15.74
C ARG A 373 5.99 15.73 -16.19
N LYS A 374 6.91 16.22 -15.35
CA LYS A 374 8.36 16.18 -15.62
C LYS A 374 9.00 14.80 -15.39
N LEU A 375 8.33 13.89 -14.66
CA LEU A 375 8.87 12.57 -14.33
C LEU A 375 8.24 11.44 -15.15
N TRP A 376 7.02 11.65 -15.63
CA TRP A 376 6.25 10.63 -16.34
C TRP A 376 5.62 11.19 -17.62
N ARG A 377 5.86 10.52 -18.73
CA ARG A 377 5.16 10.81 -19.99
C ARG A 377 3.72 10.30 -19.88
N ASP A 378 2.74 11.11 -20.29
CA ASP A 378 1.31 10.77 -20.22
C ASP A 378 0.91 10.19 -18.86
N PRO A 379 1.10 10.93 -17.74
CA PRO A 379 1.05 10.38 -16.39
C PRO A 379 -0.32 9.80 -15.99
N GLU A 380 -1.41 10.24 -16.62
CA GLU A 380 -2.77 9.76 -16.35
C GLU A 380 -3.14 8.53 -17.24
N ARG A 381 -2.28 8.12 -18.14
CA ARG A 381 -2.51 6.94 -18.96
C ARG A 381 -2.12 5.68 -18.19
N PHE A 382 -3.00 4.69 -18.17
CA PHE A 382 -2.69 3.35 -17.67
C PHE A 382 -1.85 2.58 -18.70
N ASP A 383 -0.63 2.21 -18.34
CA ASP A 383 0.33 1.53 -19.21
C ASP A 383 1.31 0.67 -18.39
N PRO A 384 1.02 -0.62 -18.14
CA PRO A 384 1.91 -1.52 -17.41
C PRO A 384 3.32 -1.64 -18.03
N ASP A 385 3.46 -1.41 -19.33
CA ASP A 385 4.76 -1.48 -20.00
C ASP A 385 5.72 -0.35 -19.63
N ARG A 386 5.27 0.68 -18.86
CA ARG A 386 6.16 1.64 -18.19
C ARG A 386 7.16 0.97 -17.25
N PHE A 387 6.85 -0.24 -16.82
CA PHE A 387 7.70 -1.04 -15.94
C PHE A 387 8.48 -2.14 -16.72
N ALA A 388 8.64 -1.98 -18.03
CA ALA A 388 9.61 -2.75 -18.79
C ALA A 388 11.05 -2.35 -18.40
N PRO A 389 12.02 -3.28 -18.42
CA PRO A 389 13.38 -3.06 -17.90
C PRO A 389 14.09 -1.82 -18.49
N ASP A 390 13.95 -1.60 -19.79
CA ASP A 390 14.50 -0.46 -20.52
C ASP A 390 13.91 0.88 -20.01
N ARG A 391 12.60 0.92 -19.78
CA ARG A 391 11.90 2.11 -19.29
C ARG A 391 12.17 2.38 -17.81
N ILE A 392 12.38 1.34 -17.00
CA ILE A 392 12.82 1.48 -15.60
C ILE A 392 14.23 2.08 -15.57
N ALA A 393 15.16 1.56 -16.40
CA ALA A 393 16.54 2.03 -16.44
C ALA A 393 16.66 3.52 -16.86
N ALA A 394 15.74 3.99 -17.70
CA ALA A 394 15.70 5.39 -18.16
C ALA A 394 15.10 6.39 -17.15
N ARG A 395 14.57 5.93 -16.03
CA ARG A 395 13.86 6.74 -15.03
C ARG A 395 14.57 6.73 -13.68
N SER A 396 14.58 7.89 -13.00
CA SER A 396 15.05 7.95 -11.62
C SER A 396 14.26 6.98 -10.73
N ARG A 397 14.96 6.21 -9.91
CA ARG A 397 14.34 5.30 -8.92
C ARG A 397 13.47 6.02 -7.90
N TYR A 398 13.72 7.32 -7.69
CA TYR A 398 12.95 8.15 -6.76
C TYR A 398 11.66 8.73 -7.38
N ALA A 399 11.44 8.51 -8.67
CA ALA A 399 10.17 8.82 -9.31
C ALA A 399 9.07 7.77 -9.04
N TYR A 400 9.44 6.58 -8.55
CA TYR A 400 8.51 5.51 -8.19
C TYR A 400 8.82 4.96 -6.79
N ILE A 401 8.01 5.34 -5.80
CA ILE A 401 8.27 5.11 -4.38
C ILE A 401 7.05 4.56 -3.61
N PRO A 402 6.38 3.48 -4.08
CA PRO A 402 5.13 2.99 -3.49
C PRO A 402 5.34 2.47 -2.05
N PHE A 403 6.54 2.02 -1.71
CA PHE A 403 6.93 1.55 -0.38
C PHE A 403 7.80 2.55 0.40
N GLY A 404 7.92 3.79 -0.11
CA GLY A 404 8.95 4.72 0.34
C GLY A 404 10.35 4.31 -0.13
N VAL A 405 11.37 4.99 0.37
CA VAL A 405 12.78 4.73 0.05
C VAL A 405 13.67 4.99 1.26
N GLY A 406 14.94 4.58 1.16
CA GLY A 406 15.96 4.78 2.19
C GLY A 406 15.79 3.85 3.39
N PRO A 407 16.42 4.18 4.53
CA PRO A 407 16.40 3.33 5.71
C PRO A 407 14.98 3.01 6.19
N ARG A 408 14.04 3.93 6.01
CA ARG A 408 12.65 3.83 6.44
C ARG A 408 11.69 3.26 5.37
N VAL A 409 12.23 2.58 4.35
CA VAL A 409 11.43 1.80 3.39
C VAL A 409 10.53 0.80 4.11
N CYS A 410 9.37 0.48 3.55
CA CYS A 410 8.41 -0.42 4.17
C CYS A 410 9.07 -1.75 4.59
N VAL A 411 8.96 -2.11 5.87
CA VAL A 411 9.53 -3.34 6.41
C VAL A 411 8.83 -4.58 5.88
N ALA A 412 7.53 -4.48 5.61
CA ALA A 412 6.68 -5.57 5.13
C ALA A 412 6.48 -5.56 3.60
N ALA A 413 7.37 -4.90 2.82
CA ALA A 413 7.22 -4.80 1.38
C ALA A 413 7.18 -6.18 0.70
N SER A 414 8.00 -7.13 1.15
CA SER A 414 8.03 -8.51 0.63
C SER A 414 6.71 -9.24 0.89
N LEU A 415 6.16 -9.13 2.11
CA LEU A 415 4.88 -9.73 2.46
C LEU A 415 3.73 -9.11 1.64
N ALA A 416 3.67 -7.78 1.59
CA ALA A 416 2.65 -7.06 0.82
C ALA A 416 2.65 -7.46 -0.66
N MET A 417 3.84 -7.53 -1.28
CA MET A 417 3.96 -7.94 -2.69
C MET A 417 3.57 -9.40 -2.89
N ALA A 418 3.93 -10.31 -1.97
CA ALA A 418 3.52 -11.71 -2.05
C ALA A 418 1.99 -11.84 -1.96
N GLU A 419 1.35 -11.19 -0.99
CA GLU A 419 -0.11 -11.20 -0.84
C GLU A 419 -0.82 -10.67 -2.09
N ILE A 420 -0.36 -9.53 -2.64
CA ILE A 420 -0.95 -8.92 -3.85
C ILE A 420 -0.77 -9.84 -5.07
N GLN A 421 0.45 -10.34 -5.31
CA GLN A 421 0.74 -11.20 -6.45
C GLN A 421 -0.03 -12.50 -6.41
N ILE A 422 -0.04 -13.18 -5.25
CA ILE A 422 -0.77 -14.44 -5.06
C ILE A 422 -2.26 -14.24 -5.28
N ALA A 423 -2.85 -13.24 -4.61
CA ALA A 423 -4.29 -13.01 -4.71
C ALA A 423 -4.72 -12.68 -6.14
N ILE A 424 -4.00 -11.77 -6.84
CA ILE A 424 -4.34 -11.42 -8.22
C ILE A 424 -4.12 -12.62 -9.16
N ALA A 425 -2.99 -13.33 -9.05
CA ALA A 425 -2.70 -14.48 -9.92
C ALA A 425 -3.75 -15.58 -9.79
N VAL A 426 -4.06 -15.99 -8.55
CA VAL A 426 -5.00 -17.10 -8.28
C VAL A 426 -6.43 -16.73 -8.68
N LEU A 427 -6.87 -15.53 -8.33
CA LEU A 427 -8.24 -15.11 -8.65
C LEU A 427 -8.40 -14.86 -10.17
N ALA A 428 -7.44 -14.17 -10.82
CA ALA A 428 -7.51 -13.91 -12.26
C ALA A 428 -7.32 -15.17 -13.12
N GLN A 429 -6.59 -16.19 -12.64
CA GLN A 429 -6.48 -17.46 -13.34
C GLN A 429 -7.85 -18.13 -13.50
N ARG A 430 -8.75 -17.98 -12.54
CA ARG A 430 -10.02 -18.73 -12.42
C ARG A 430 -11.27 -17.91 -12.67
N LEU A 431 -11.17 -16.58 -12.56
CA LEU A 431 -12.30 -15.68 -12.51
C LEU A 431 -12.08 -14.46 -13.41
N ARG A 432 -13.17 -13.93 -13.95
CA ARG A 432 -13.27 -12.63 -14.59
C ARG A 432 -14.20 -11.74 -13.79
N PHE A 433 -13.75 -10.51 -13.50
CA PHE A 433 -14.51 -9.56 -12.70
C PHE A 433 -15.04 -8.42 -13.55
N HIS A 434 -16.27 -8.01 -13.31
CA HIS A 434 -16.93 -6.93 -14.04
C HIS A 434 -17.41 -5.86 -13.07
N LEU A 435 -17.25 -4.59 -13.45
CA LEU A 435 -17.83 -3.48 -12.71
C LEU A 435 -19.35 -3.46 -12.88
N VAL A 436 -20.08 -3.27 -11.77
CA VAL A 436 -21.53 -2.99 -11.86
C VAL A 436 -21.71 -1.62 -12.51
N PRO A 437 -22.54 -1.49 -13.55
CA PRO A 437 -22.76 -0.23 -14.25
C PRO A 437 -23.39 0.85 -13.34
N GLY A 438 -23.12 2.12 -13.65
CA GLY A 438 -23.78 3.27 -13.02
C GLY A 438 -23.22 3.67 -11.67
N GLN A 439 -22.23 2.97 -11.11
CA GLN A 439 -21.59 3.38 -9.86
C GLN A 439 -20.58 4.51 -10.07
N THR A 440 -20.51 5.42 -9.12
CA THR A 440 -19.50 6.49 -9.10
C THR A 440 -18.31 6.02 -8.27
N ILE A 441 -17.13 5.91 -8.89
CA ILE A 441 -15.90 5.50 -8.23
C ILE A 441 -15.02 6.73 -8.03
N GLU A 442 -14.84 7.16 -6.79
CA GLU A 442 -14.04 8.33 -6.43
C GLU A 442 -12.93 7.91 -5.46
N PRO A 443 -11.65 8.20 -5.76
CA PRO A 443 -10.56 7.96 -4.82
C PRO A 443 -10.59 8.98 -3.68
N THR A 444 -10.47 8.47 -2.46
CA THR A 444 -10.33 9.29 -1.26
C THR A 444 -9.18 8.79 -0.40
N ALA A 445 -8.52 9.71 0.31
CA ALA A 445 -7.39 9.38 1.15
C ALA A 445 -7.32 10.27 2.37
N TRP A 446 -7.25 9.64 3.54
CA TRP A 446 -6.75 10.25 4.77
C TRP A 446 -5.37 9.64 5.11
N SER A 447 -5.31 8.35 5.40
CA SER A 447 -4.07 7.61 5.64
C SER A 447 -3.70 6.69 4.48
N THR A 448 -4.69 6.00 3.91
CA THR A 448 -4.54 5.14 2.73
C THR A 448 -5.50 5.56 1.63
N LEU A 449 -5.11 5.32 0.37
CA LEU A 449 -5.93 5.63 -0.80
C LEU A 449 -6.95 4.51 -1.04
N ARG A 450 -8.22 4.84 -0.92
CA ARG A 450 -9.32 3.89 -1.11
C ARG A 450 -10.43 4.50 -1.98
N PRO A 451 -11.30 3.69 -2.57
CA PRO A 451 -12.57 4.18 -3.09
C PRO A 451 -13.41 4.79 -1.95
N ARG A 452 -14.14 5.88 -2.21
CA ARG A 452 -15.02 6.53 -1.22
C ARG A 452 -16.13 5.57 -0.76
N HIS A 453 -16.69 4.83 -1.70
CA HIS A 453 -17.62 3.74 -1.48
C HIS A 453 -17.01 2.45 -1.99
N ASP A 454 -17.38 1.30 -1.42
CA ASP A 454 -16.86 0.02 -1.89
C ASP A 454 -17.31 -0.23 -3.34
N ILE A 455 -16.40 -0.71 -4.17
CA ILE A 455 -16.67 -0.98 -5.59
C ILE A 455 -17.53 -2.24 -5.68
N GLN A 456 -18.71 -2.12 -6.29
CA GLN A 456 -19.58 -3.27 -6.57
C GLN A 456 -19.12 -3.96 -7.84
N MET A 457 -18.96 -5.26 -7.78
CA MET A 457 -18.54 -6.10 -8.89
C MET A 457 -19.44 -7.32 -9.03
N THR A 458 -19.49 -7.88 -10.22
CA THR A 458 -19.95 -9.23 -10.49
C THR A 458 -18.77 -10.07 -10.93
N VAL A 459 -18.91 -11.38 -10.89
CA VAL A 459 -17.85 -12.31 -11.28
C VAL A 459 -18.43 -13.44 -12.12
N GLU A 460 -17.63 -13.94 -13.06
CA GLU A 460 -17.90 -15.15 -13.81
C GLU A 460 -16.70 -16.10 -13.77
N PRO A 461 -16.92 -17.42 -13.71
CA PRO A 461 -15.85 -18.40 -13.85
C PRO A 461 -15.18 -18.27 -15.23
N ARG A 462 -13.86 -18.38 -15.23
CA ARG A 462 -13.07 -18.43 -16.44
C ARG A 462 -12.81 -19.89 -16.83
N SER A 463 -13.16 -20.27 -18.06
CA SER A 463 -12.82 -21.58 -18.63
C SER A 463 -11.44 -21.49 -19.29
N PRO A 464 -10.43 -22.25 -18.83
CA PRO A 464 -9.09 -22.26 -19.47
C PRO A 464 -9.12 -22.73 -20.93
N ASP A 465 -10.14 -23.51 -21.29
CA ASP A 465 -10.24 -24.17 -22.59
C ASP A 465 -10.73 -23.26 -23.75
N ALA A 466 -11.16 -22.02 -23.45
CA ALA A 466 -11.63 -21.08 -24.48
C ALA A 466 -10.50 -20.53 -25.38
N VAL A 467 -9.23 -20.65 -24.96
CA VAL A 467 -8.07 -20.16 -25.74
C VAL A 467 -7.56 -21.17 -26.75
N ALA A 468 -7.85 -22.47 -26.58
CA ALA A 468 -7.45 -23.51 -27.52
C ALA A 468 -8.36 -23.61 -28.78
N ALA A 469 -9.53 -22.95 -28.79
CA ALA A 469 -10.50 -23.00 -29.88
C ALA A 469 -10.39 -21.83 -30.88
N GLY A 470 -9.44 -20.93 -30.70
CA GLY A 470 -9.24 -19.71 -31.50
C GLY A 470 -7.95 -19.66 -32.32
N CYS A 471 -7.25 -20.79 -32.53
CA CYS A 471 -6.11 -20.89 -33.46
C CYS A 471 -6.47 -21.64 -34.70
#